data_3871cd0cab8293db0e13cc086537a65e
#
_entry.id   3871cd0cab8293db0e13cc086537a65e
#
_cell.length_a   1.000
_cell.length_b   1.000
_cell.length_c   1.000
_cell.angle_alpha   90.00
_cell.angle_beta   90.00
_cell.angle_gamma   90.00
#
_symmetry.space_group_name_H-M   'P 1'
#
loop_
_entity.id
_entity.type
_entity.pdbx_description
1 polymer ?
#
loop_
_entity_poly.entity_id
_entity_poly.type
_entity_poly.pdbx_seq_one_letter_code
_entity_poly.pdbx_strand_id
1 'polypeptide(L)'
;MRTFFIILLYLFSFGTIFADGHSNSNAFGFALKVPENEVARVEKLLQSHLEFMNNTHSVTGDKETRLNSYSVLKGPEMVDPTKPEKGTTGNMFFILTEHYETPKGLQKHLAAGSKWKDIQEMNEIMGKYSVAIAFPGFLVSQMNR
;
A
#
# COMPACT_ATOMS: atom_id res chain seq x y z
N MET A 1 -18.85 4.94 23.53
CA MET A 1 -18.41 5.63 22.32
C MET A 1 -17.06 6.30 22.55
N ARG A 2 -16.02 5.54 22.89
CA ARG A 2 -14.67 6.08 23.20
C ARG A 2 -13.59 5.00 23.06
N THR A 3 -13.46 4.36 21.90
CA THR A 3 -12.38 3.34 21.72
C THR A 3 -11.76 3.32 20.31
N PHE A 4 -12.09 4.30 19.45
CA PHE A 4 -11.63 4.27 18.04
C PHE A 4 -10.43 5.19 17.75
N PHE A 5 -9.84 5.87 18.74
CA PHE A 5 -8.80 6.89 18.49
C PHE A 5 -7.36 6.40 18.67
N ILE A 6 -7.14 5.15 19.10
CA ILE A 6 -5.78 4.72 19.52
C ILE A 6 -4.98 4.05 18.39
N ILE A 7 -5.62 3.53 17.34
CA ILE A 7 -4.89 2.82 16.25
C ILE A 7 -4.24 3.80 15.24
N LEU A 8 -4.79 4.99 15.09
CA LEU A 8 -4.28 6.00 14.15
C LEU A 8 -2.95 6.65 14.58
N LEU A 9 -2.62 6.61 15.86
CA LEU A 9 -1.37 7.21 16.39
C LEU A 9 -0.15 6.33 16.17
N TYR A 10 -0.32 5.03 15.89
CA TYR A 10 0.80 4.11 15.68
C TYR A 10 1.47 4.21 14.30
N LEU A 11 0.79 4.72 13.29
CA LEU A 11 1.40 4.90 11.97
C LEU A 11 2.33 6.13 11.89
N PHE A 12 2.21 7.09 12.82
CA PHE A 12 3.07 8.28 12.84
C PHE A 12 4.28 8.20 13.79
N SER A 13 4.38 7.16 14.61
CA SER A 13 5.55 6.94 15.46
C SER A 13 6.70 6.20 14.76
N PHE A 14 6.75 6.23 13.42
CA PHE A 14 7.76 5.52 12.62
C PHE A 14 9.19 6.03 12.79
N GLY A 15 9.40 7.16 13.45
CA GLY A 15 10.77 7.68 13.66
C GLY A 15 11.69 6.81 14.53
N THR A 16 11.13 5.88 15.31
CA THR A 16 11.93 5.03 16.22
C THR A 16 11.96 3.55 15.86
N ILE A 17 11.06 3.07 14.98
CA ILE A 17 11.04 1.65 14.58
C ILE A 17 12.18 1.30 13.60
N PHE A 18 12.75 2.30 12.92
CA PHE A 18 13.85 2.08 11.97
C PHE A 18 15.22 1.88 12.62
N ALA A 19 15.36 2.00 13.95
CA ALA A 19 16.67 2.01 14.59
C ALA A 19 17.31 0.62 14.74
N ASP A 20 16.52 -0.46 14.88
CA ASP A 20 17.06 -1.78 15.24
C ASP A 20 16.42 -2.95 14.45
N GLY A 21 16.82 -3.19 13.23
CA GLY A 21 16.50 -4.42 12.49
C GLY A 21 15.75 -4.27 11.18
N HIS A 22 15.27 -3.07 10.85
CA HIS A 22 14.51 -2.83 9.61
C HIS A 22 15.29 -1.98 8.59
N SER A 23 16.56 -1.74 8.83
CA SER A 23 17.42 -0.92 7.98
C SER A 23 17.55 -1.41 6.52
N ASN A 24 17.20 -2.67 6.26
CA ASN A 24 17.29 -3.29 4.94
C ASN A 24 15.93 -3.46 4.24
N SER A 25 14.81 -3.06 4.86
CA SER A 25 13.50 -3.13 4.22
C SER A 25 13.42 -2.19 3.03
N ASN A 26 13.10 -2.72 1.86
CA ASN A 26 12.93 -1.96 0.62
C ASN A 26 11.63 -2.27 -0.12
N ALA A 27 10.70 -2.95 0.52
CA ALA A 27 9.41 -3.27 -0.04
C ALA A 27 8.26 -2.89 0.90
N PHE A 28 7.13 -2.60 0.32
CA PHE A 28 5.88 -2.30 1.02
C PHE A 28 4.71 -2.91 0.25
N GLY A 29 3.71 -3.37 0.95
CA GLY A 29 2.48 -3.82 0.31
C GLY A 29 1.34 -3.92 1.28
N PHE A 30 0.12 -3.80 0.76
CA PHE A 30 -1.11 -4.04 1.50
C PHE A 30 -2.19 -4.68 0.63
N ALA A 31 -3.13 -5.33 1.28
CA ALA A 31 -4.35 -5.82 0.67
C ALA A 31 -5.56 -5.22 1.37
N LEU A 32 -6.48 -4.65 0.59
CA LEU A 32 -7.76 -4.13 1.05
C LEU A 32 -8.88 -5.08 0.61
N LYS A 33 -9.85 -5.31 1.49
CA LYS A 33 -11.13 -5.93 1.15
C LYS A 33 -12.22 -4.85 1.21
N VAL A 34 -12.73 -4.46 0.05
CA VAL A 34 -13.56 -3.28 -0.15
C VAL A 34 -14.96 -3.70 -0.57
N PRO A 35 -16.04 -3.28 0.13
CA PRO A 35 -17.40 -3.56 -0.30
C PRO A 35 -17.74 -2.81 -1.60
N GLU A 36 -18.66 -3.35 -2.39
CA GLU A 36 -18.99 -2.89 -3.74
C GLU A 36 -19.28 -1.38 -3.81
N ASN A 37 -20.01 -0.85 -2.83
CA ASN A 37 -20.39 0.57 -2.78
C ASN A 37 -19.21 1.54 -2.51
N GLU A 38 -18.05 1.06 -2.09
CA GLU A 38 -16.85 1.86 -1.84
C GLU A 38 -15.77 1.66 -2.92
N VAL A 39 -15.97 0.72 -3.85
CA VAL A 39 -14.97 0.39 -4.88
C VAL A 39 -14.55 1.61 -5.69
N ALA A 40 -15.49 2.40 -6.18
CA ALA A 40 -15.19 3.59 -6.99
C ALA A 40 -14.37 4.64 -6.21
N ARG A 41 -14.63 4.79 -4.90
CA ARG A 41 -13.88 5.69 -4.02
C ARG A 41 -12.43 5.24 -3.89
N VAL A 42 -12.22 3.94 -3.65
CA VAL A 42 -10.88 3.35 -3.50
C VAL A 42 -10.11 3.42 -4.82
N GLU A 43 -10.75 3.14 -5.95
CA GLU A 43 -10.11 3.28 -7.27
C GLU A 43 -9.62 4.71 -7.53
N LYS A 44 -10.46 5.70 -7.24
CA LYS A 44 -10.08 7.12 -7.38
C LYS A 44 -8.89 7.49 -6.50
N LEU A 45 -8.87 7.00 -5.25
CA LEU A 45 -7.75 7.23 -4.34
C LEU A 45 -6.46 6.59 -4.85
N LEU A 46 -6.53 5.33 -5.30
CA LEU A 46 -5.36 4.61 -5.84
C LEU A 46 -4.87 5.22 -7.16
N GLN A 47 -5.76 5.79 -7.97
CA GLN A 47 -5.37 6.56 -9.15
C GLN A 47 -4.63 7.86 -8.75
N SER A 48 -5.12 8.59 -7.74
CA SER A 48 -4.42 9.76 -7.20
C SER A 48 -3.06 9.38 -6.58
N HIS A 49 -2.95 8.18 -5.98
CA HIS A 49 -1.68 7.67 -5.49
C HIS A 49 -0.71 7.37 -6.65
N LEU A 50 -1.18 6.79 -7.75
CA LEU A 50 -0.36 6.59 -8.94
C LEU A 50 0.16 7.93 -9.52
N GLU A 51 -0.67 8.98 -9.53
CA GLU A 51 -0.25 10.33 -9.94
C GLU A 51 0.84 10.89 -9.01
N PHE A 52 0.67 10.74 -7.69
CA PHE A 52 1.69 11.08 -6.70
C PHE A 52 2.99 10.31 -6.96
N MET A 53 2.93 9.01 -7.19
CA MET A 53 4.09 8.18 -7.51
C MET A 53 4.79 8.66 -8.78
N ASN A 54 4.07 8.91 -9.87
CA ASN A 54 4.63 9.41 -11.13
C ASN A 54 5.31 10.78 -10.98
N ASN A 55 4.82 11.63 -10.09
CA ASN A 55 5.38 12.95 -9.85
C ASN A 55 6.62 12.94 -8.96
N THR A 56 6.75 11.99 -8.06
CA THR A 56 7.79 11.98 -7.00
C THR A 56 8.80 10.86 -7.14
N HIS A 57 8.52 9.83 -7.93
CA HIS A 57 9.35 8.64 -8.09
C HIS A 57 9.74 8.42 -9.55
N SER A 58 10.72 7.54 -9.77
CA SER A 58 11.04 7.07 -11.11
C SER A 58 11.30 5.57 -11.13
N VAL A 59 10.77 4.90 -12.16
CA VAL A 59 11.15 3.53 -12.53
C VAL A 59 12.37 3.58 -13.45
N THR A 60 12.38 4.55 -14.37
CA THR A 60 13.52 4.87 -15.23
C THR A 60 13.75 6.38 -15.17
N GLY A 61 15.01 6.84 -15.08
CA GLY A 61 15.34 8.26 -15.03
C GLY A 61 15.99 8.69 -13.72
N ASP A 62 16.01 10.00 -13.45
CA ASP A 62 16.90 10.63 -12.48
C ASP A 62 16.23 11.08 -11.18
N LYS A 63 14.96 10.78 -10.96
CA LYS A 63 14.31 11.14 -9.69
C LYS A 63 14.97 10.37 -8.54
N GLU A 64 15.13 11.06 -7.42
CA GLU A 64 15.90 10.56 -6.27
C GLU A 64 15.28 9.31 -5.61
N THR A 65 13.94 9.20 -5.62
CA THR A 65 13.23 8.01 -5.12
C THR A 65 13.01 7.05 -6.28
N ARG A 66 13.70 5.93 -6.26
CA ARG A 66 13.66 4.94 -7.35
C ARG A 66 12.92 3.70 -6.91
N LEU A 67 12.06 3.22 -7.82
CA LEU A 67 11.29 1.99 -7.70
C LEU A 67 11.80 0.97 -8.72
N ASN A 68 11.89 -0.29 -8.29
CA ASN A 68 12.00 -1.42 -9.20
C ASN A 68 10.62 -1.83 -9.75
N SER A 69 9.59 -1.69 -8.92
CA SER A 69 8.21 -1.95 -9.34
C SER A 69 7.19 -1.23 -8.46
N TYR A 70 6.06 -0.90 -9.07
CA TYR A 70 4.83 -0.45 -8.45
C TYR A 70 3.67 -1.14 -9.15
N SER A 71 2.76 -1.75 -8.41
CA SER A 71 1.56 -2.33 -9.01
C SER A 71 0.37 -2.27 -8.06
N VAL A 72 -0.81 -2.16 -8.66
CA VAL A 72 -2.09 -2.34 -8.01
C VAL A 72 -2.87 -3.41 -8.78
N LEU A 73 -3.22 -4.48 -8.11
CA LEU A 73 -4.08 -5.54 -8.64
C LEU A 73 -5.48 -5.39 -8.05
N LYS A 74 -6.53 -5.55 -8.88
CA LYS A 74 -7.92 -5.59 -8.47
C LYS A 74 -8.53 -6.92 -8.87
N GLY A 75 -9.29 -7.54 -7.97
CA GLY A 75 -10.04 -8.78 -8.24
C GLY A 75 -11.18 -8.98 -7.27
N PRO A 76 -12.24 -9.75 -7.66
CA PRO A 76 -13.36 -10.05 -6.77
C PRO A 76 -12.94 -11.00 -5.63
N GLU A 77 -13.56 -10.82 -4.46
CA GLU A 77 -13.51 -11.83 -3.41
C GLU A 77 -14.40 -13.01 -3.79
N MET A 78 -13.82 -14.19 -3.91
CA MET A 78 -14.57 -15.42 -4.14
C MET A 78 -15.22 -15.91 -2.85
N VAL A 79 -16.44 -16.46 -2.91
CA VAL A 79 -17.10 -17.12 -1.75
C VAL A 79 -16.24 -18.28 -1.26
N ASP A 80 -15.64 -19.02 -2.20
CA ASP A 80 -14.71 -20.12 -1.94
C ASP A 80 -13.64 -20.11 -3.03
N PRO A 81 -12.37 -19.71 -2.71
CA PRO A 81 -11.31 -19.61 -3.71
C PRO A 81 -11.02 -20.94 -4.43
N THR A 82 -11.35 -22.07 -3.81
CA THR A 82 -11.15 -23.41 -4.39
C THR A 82 -12.33 -23.87 -5.25
N LYS A 83 -13.45 -23.13 -5.24
CA LYS A 83 -14.71 -23.46 -5.93
C LYS A 83 -15.29 -22.22 -6.61
N PRO A 84 -14.69 -21.76 -7.75
CA PRO A 84 -15.11 -20.54 -8.44
C PRO A 84 -16.59 -20.51 -8.85
N GLU A 85 -17.17 -21.67 -9.07
CA GLU A 85 -18.58 -21.82 -9.41
C GLU A 85 -19.56 -21.34 -8.32
N LYS A 86 -19.07 -21.16 -7.08
CA LYS A 86 -19.87 -20.57 -5.98
C LYS A 86 -20.04 -19.05 -6.08
N GLY A 87 -19.34 -18.42 -7.05
CA GLY A 87 -19.44 -16.99 -7.30
C GLY A 87 -18.64 -16.13 -6.30
N THR A 88 -19.03 -14.86 -6.22
CA THR A 88 -18.33 -13.81 -5.45
C THR A 88 -19.17 -13.34 -4.27
N THR A 89 -18.50 -12.72 -3.27
CA THR A 89 -19.17 -12.15 -2.09
C THR A 89 -19.77 -10.75 -2.33
N GLY A 90 -19.41 -10.10 -3.45
CA GLY A 90 -19.71 -8.68 -3.70
C GLY A 90 -18.57 -7.74 -3.22
N ASN A 91 -17.58 -8.23 -2.50
CA ASN A 91 -16.39 -7.44 -2.18
C ASN A 91 -15.33 -7.53 -3.28
N MET A 92 -14.46 -6.51 -3.33
CA MET A 92 -13.29 -6.47 -4.20
C MET A 92 -12.02 -6.42 -3.36
N PHE A 93 -11.00 -7.19 -3.75
CA PHE A 93 -9.66 -7.00 -3.27
C PHE A 93 -8.92 -5.97 -4.11
N PHE A 94 -8.15 -5.12 -3.43
CA PHE A 94 -7.09 -4.30 -4.02
C PHE A 94 -5.79 -4.69 -3.35
N ILE A 95 -4.78 -5.02 -4.13
CA ILE A 95 -3.46 -5.41 -3.63
C ILE A 95 -2.46 -4.46 -4.23
N LEU A 96 -1.87 -3.61 -3.40
CA LEU A 96 -0.79 -2.71 -3.79
C LEU A 96 0.54 -3.31 -3.36
N THR A 97 1.53 -3.26 -4.24
CA THR A 97 2.92 -3.61 -3.94
C THR A 97 3.86 -2.58 -4.50
N GLU A 98 4.87 -2.25 -3.70
CA GLU A 98 5.95 -1.33 -4.04
C GLU A 98 7.29 -1.97 -3.70
N HIS A 99 8.23 -1.93 -4.62
CA HIS A 99 9.58 -2.40 -4.41
C HIS A 99 10.57 -1.32 -4.80
N TYR A 100 11.30 -0.82 -3.84
CA TYR A 100 12.28 0.26 -3.98
C TYR A 100 13.66 -0.30 -4.30
N GLU A 101 14.45 0.45 -5.06
CA GLU A 101 15.84 0.09 -5.36
C GLU A 101 16.67 -0.01 -4.07
N THR A 102 16.38 0.83 -3.08
CA THR A 102 17.10 0.88 -1.81
C THR A 102 16.15 1.08 -0.62
N PRO A 103 16.54 0.67 0.60
CA PRO A 103 15.81 1.00 1.82
C PRO A 103 15.62 2.51 2.03
N LYS A 104 16.61 3.33 1.62
CA LYS A 104 16.52 4.78 1.67
C LYS A 104 15.42 5.33 0.74
N GLY A 105 15.20 4.69 -0.42
CA GLY A 105 14.09 5.00 -1.32
C GLY A 105 12.74 4.83 -0.63
N LEU A 106 12.53 3.72 0.06
CA LEU A 106 11.31 3.49 0.85
C LEU A 106 11.12 4.55 1.94
N GLN A 107 12.18 4.90 2.68
CA GLN A 107 12.11 5.96 3.70
C GLN A 107 11.71 7.32 3.10
N LYS A 108 12.26 7.67 1.94
CA LYS A 108 11.89 8.90 1.22
C LYS A 108 10.45 8.89 0.74
N HIS A 109 9.96 7.73 0.25
CA HIS A 109 8.55 7.57 -0.09
C HIS A 109 7.65 7.85 1.10
N LEU A 110 7.92 7.24 2.27
CA LEU A 110 7.13 7.46 3.47
C LEU A 110 7.13 8.93 3.90
N ALA A 111 8.29 9.60 3.83
CA ALA A 111 8.41 11.02 4.16
C ALA A 111 7.67 11.93 3.15
N ALA A 112 7.68 11.60 1.86
CA ALA A 112 6.91 12.30 0.84
C ALA A 112 5.40 12.02 0.96
N GLY A 113 5.05 10.76 1.18
CA GLY A 113 3.67 10.30 1.36
C GLY A 113 2.97 10.99 2.53
N SER A 114 3.68 11.27 3.63
CA SER A 114 3.13 12.01 4.76
C SER A 114 2.65 13.42 4.42
N LYS A 115 3.09 13.98 3.30
CA LYS A 115 2.72 15.31 2.77
C LYS A 115 1.79 15.24 1.55
N TRP A 116 1.45 14.03 1.08
CA TRP A 116 0.56 13.86 -0.04
C TRP A 116 -0.85 14.32 0.32
N LYS A 117 -1.51 15.01 -0.60
CA LYS A 117 -2.81 15.67 -0.36
C LYS A 117 -3.91 14.73 0.14
N ASP A 118 -3.88 13.46 -0.30
CA ASP A 118 -4.92 12.47 0.01
C ASP A 118 -4.49 11.46 1.09
N ILE A 119 -3.40 11.75 1.84
CA ILE A 119 -2.86 10.83 2.86
C ILE A 119 -3.87 10.51 3.97
N GLN A 120 -4.72 11.48 4.34
CA GLN A 120 -5.74 11.25 5.36
C GLN A 120 -6.80 10.26 4.89
N GLU A 121 -7.24 10.37 3.61
CA GLU A 121 -8.16 9.44 3.01
C GLU A 121 -7.53 8.04 2.88
N MET A 122 -6.26 7.95 2.49
CA MET A 122 -5.53 6.68 2.46
C MET A 122 -5.50 6.01 3.83
N ASN A 123 -5.20 6.77 4.89
CA ASN A 123 -5.18 6.24 6.26
C ASN A 123 -6.56 5.75 6.71
N GLU A 124 -7.63 6.48 6.36
CA GLU A 124 -9.01 6.05 6.65
C GLU A 124 -9.35 4.74 5.93
N ILE A 125 -9.07 4.66 4.62
CA ILE A 125 -9.32 3.48 3.80
C ILE A 125 -8.50 2.28 4.30
N MET A 126 -7.21 2.47 4.58
CA MET A 126 -6.37 1.42 5.14
C MET A 126 -6.87 0.96 6.50
N GLY A 127 -7.21 1.88 7.40
CA GLY A 127 -7.74 1.53 8.72
C GLY A 127 -9.06 0.77 8.69
N LYS A 128 -9.88 0.98 7.64
CA LYS A 128 -11.21 0.40 7.52
C LYS A 128 -11.23 -0.93 6.76
N TYR A 129 -10.38 -1.06 5.74
CA TYR A 129 -10.48 -2.16 4.77
C TYR A 129 -9.23 -3.04 4.67
N SER A 130 -8.11 -2.72 5.34
CA SER A 130 -6.92 -3.58 5.27
C SER A 130 -7.17 -4.95 5.87
N VAL A 131 -6.82 -5.98 5.11
CA VAL A 131 -6.82 -7.38 5.55
C VAL A 131 -5.41 -7.94 5.69
N ALA A 132 -4.42 -7.29 5.08
CA ALA A 132 -3.00 -7.62 5.23
C ALA A 132 -2.14 -6.38 4.96
N ILE A 133 -1.03 -6.27 5.68
CA ILE A 133 0.02 -5.25 5.45
C ILE A 133 1.37 -5.95 5.57
N ALA A 134 2.19 -5.83 4.53
CA ALA A 134 3.60 -6.25 4.53
C ALA A 134 4.47 -5.01 4.71
N PHE A 135 4.76 -4.68 5.99
CA PHE A 135 5.63 -3.58 6.34
C PHE A 135 6.26 -3.80 7.74
N PRO A 136 7.58 -3.70 7.85
CA PRO A 136 8.57 -3.59 6.79
C PRO A 136 8.60 -4.85 5.91
N GLY A 137 8.72 -4.68 4.59
CA GLY A 137 8.69 -5.75 3.62
C GLY A 137 10.06 -6.03 2.99
N PHE A 138 10.27 -7.29 2.60
CA PHE A 138 11.45 -7.74 1.87
C PHE A 138 11.01 -8.53 0.65
N LEU A 139 11.71 -8.32 -0.46
CA LEU A 139 11.45 -9.09 -1.66
C LEU A 139 12.06 -10.49 -1.51
N VAL A 140 11.24 -11.53 -1.62
CA VAL A 140 11.69 -12.93 -1.53
C VAL A 140 12.20 -13.42 -2.89
N SER A 141 11.51 -13.03 -3.98
CA SER A 141 11.89 -13.41 -5.35
C SER A 141 11.31 -12.45 -6.37
N GLN A 142 12.03 -12.26 -7.47
CA GLN A 142 11.59 -11.47 -8.62
C GLN A 142 12.17 -12.06 -9.90
N MET A 143 11.36 -12.08 -10.97
CA MET A 143 11.89 -12.30 -12.32
C MET A 143 12.19 -10.92 -12.94
N ASN A 144 13.42 -10.74 -13.38
CA ASN A 144 13.84 -9.56 -14.15
C ASN A 144 13.65 -9.87 -15.64
N ARG A 145 13.15 -8.88 -16.38
CA ARG A 145 13.12 -8.91 -17.85
C ARG A 145 14.44 -8.47 -18.41
#